data_0988c8e0bbebcf882323f7b924b94d3c
#
_entry.id   0988c8e0bbebcf882323f7b924b94d3c
#
_cell.length_a   1.000
_cell.length_b   1.000
_cell.length_c   1.000
_cell.angle_alpha   90.00
_cell.angle_beta   90.00
_cell.angle_gamma   90.00
#
_symmetry.space_group_name_H-M   'P 1'
#
loop_
_entity.id
_entity.type
_entity.pdbx_description
1 polymer ?
#
loop_
_entity_poly.entity_id
_entity_poly.type
_entity_poly.pdbx_seq_one_letter_code
_entity_poly.pdbx_strand_id
1 'polypeptide(L)' 'METEALERPADLTIWRTAHAASPLAEPERFGTLREALKAAAGALRDPAKQPWIITEEGEILSPNWIRTYLN' A
#
# COMPACT_ATOMS: atom_id res chain seq x y z
N MET A 1 0.29 6.99 -13.38
CA MET A 1 1.46 6.14 -13.06
C MET A 1 1.87 5.38 -14.30
N GLU A 2 3.14 5.35 -14.57
CA GLU A 2 3.66 4.66 -15.74
C GLU A 2 3.63 3.15 -15.54
N THR A 3 3.46 2.42 -16.64
CA THR A 3 3.41 0.96 -16.60
C THR A 3 4.69 0.37 -16.01
N GLU A 4 5.82 0.95 -16.34
CA GLU A 4 7.11 0.47 -15.84
C GLU A 4 7.16 0.51 -14.31
N ALA A 5 6.63 1.56 -13.70
CA ALA A 5 6.63 1.67 -12.25
C ALA A 5 5.79 0.56 -11.61
N LEU A 6 4.73 0.11 -12.28
CA LEU A 6 3.87 -0.95 -11.78
C LEU A 6 4.57 -2.31 -11.75
N GLU A 7 5.63 -2.46 -12.51
CA GLU A 7 6.36 -3.73 -12.56
C GLU A 7 7.56 -3.78 -11.61
N ARG A 8 7.81 -2.69 -10.87
CA ARG A 8 8.92 -2.64 -9.92
C ARG A 8 8.47 -3.07 -8.54
N PRO A 9 9.40 -3.60 -7.71
CA PRO A 9 9.05 -4.02 -6.35
C PRO A 9 8.52 -2.86 -5.51
N ALA A 10 7.75 -3.22 -4.50
CA ALA A 10 7.21 -2.23 -3.56
C ALA A 10 6.93 -2.89 -2.22
N ASP A 11 6.94 -2.09 -1.16
CA ASP A 11 6.65 -2.55 0.19
C ASP A 11 5.28 -2.05 0.62
N LEU A 12 4.50 -2.92 1.26
CA LEU A 12 3.19 -2.58 1.78
C LEU A 12 3.21 -2.64 3.31
N THR A 13 2.75 -1.58 3.95
CA THR A 13 2.59 -1.54 5.40
C THR A 13 1.14 -1.20 5.70
N ILE A 14 0.53 -1.96 6.62
CA ILE A 14 -0.86 -1.73 6.99
C ILE A 14 -0.90 -1.21 8.42
N TRP A 15 -1.53 -0.04 8.61
CA TRP A 15 -1.70 0.57 9.91
C TRP A 15 -3.13 0.42 10.37
N ARG A 16 -3.31 0.24 11.67
CA ARG A 16 -4.64 0.16 12.25
C ARG A 16 -4.99 1.49 12.90
N THR A 17 -6.06 2.13 12.42
CA THR A 17 -6.45 3.46 12.91
C THR A 17 -6.82 3.45 14.38
N ALA A 18 -7.49 2.37 14.82
CA ALA A 18 -7.99 2.31 16.20
C ALA A 18 -6.91 2.23 17.26
N HIS A 19 -5.71 1.85 16.88
CA HIS A 19 -4.61 1.67 17.83
C HIS A 19 -3.42 2.56 17.54
N ALA A 20 -3.68 3.68 16.96
CA ALA A 20 -2.70 4.73 16.70
C ALA A 20 -1.33 4.16 16.30
N ALA A 21 -0.58 4.77 15.58
CA ALA A 21 0.85 4.66 15.39
C ALA A 21 1.52 3.27 15.27
N SER A 22 0.82 2.17 15.42
CA SER A 22 1.46 0.86 15.32
C SER A 22 1.03 0.11 14.08
N PRO A 23 1.95 -0.35 13.23
CA PRO A 23 1.57 -1.17 12.09
C PRO A 23 1.06 -2.53 12.58
N LEU A 24 0.14 -3.13 11.81
CA LEU A 24 -0.38 -4.45 12.14
C LEU A 24 0.69 -5.52 12.01
N ALA A 25 1.61 -5.33 11.09
CA ALA A 25 2.65 -6.29 10.79
C ALA A 25 3.82 -5.53 10.18
N GLU A 26 4.95 -6.20 10.06
CA GLU A 26 6.09 -5.62 9.38
C GLU A 26 5.76 -5.41 7.91
N PRO A 27 6.43 -4.46 7.26
CA PRO A 27 6.21 -4.23 5.83
C PRO A 27 6.40 -5.51 5.04
N GLU A 28 5.49 -5.75 4.12
CA GLU A 28 5.55 -6.92 3.26
C GLU A 28 6.03 -6.48 1.88
N ARG A 29 7.10 -7.14 1.41
CA ARG A 29 7.64 -6.80 0.10
C ARG A 29 6.96 -7.61 -0.99
N PHE A 30 6.54 -6.89 -2.03
CA PHE A 30 5.95 -7.51 -3.22
C PHE A 30 6.89 -7.38 -4.39
N GLY A 31 6.85 -8.37 -5.27
CA GLY A 31 7.70 -8.36 -6.46
C GLY A 31 7.36 -7.26 -7.43
N THR A 32 6.10 -6.79 -7.42
CA THR A 32 5.67 -5.69 -8.26
C THR A 32 4.74 -4.77 -7.50
N LEU A 33 4.76 -3.48 -7.86
CA LEU A 33 3.82 -2.52 -7.29
C LEU A 33 2.37 -2.91 -7.60
N ARG A 34 2.15 -3.54 -8.75
CA ARG A 34 0.82 -4.01 -9.12
C ARG A 34 0.27 -4.99 -8.08
N GLU A 35 1.11 -5.92 -7.62
CA GLU A 35 0.69 -6.87 -6.60
C GLU A 35 0.46 -6.19 -5.26
N ALA A 36 1.31 -5.22 -4.91
CA ALA A 36 1.13 -4.46 -3.67
C ALA A 36 -0.19 -3.69 -3.71
N LEU A 37 -0.56 -3.12 -4.85
CA LEU A 37 -1.82 -2.41 -4.99
C LEU A 37 -3.02 -3.33 -4.84
N LYS A 38 -2.93 -4.56 -5.34
CA LYS A 38 -4.01 -5.54 -5.15
C LYS A 38 -4.19 -5.88 -3.68
N ALA A 39 -3.10 -6.09 -2.96
CA ALA A 39 -3.16 -6.37 -1.54
C ALA A 39 -3.72 -5.17 -0.78
N ALA A 40 -3.31 -3.96 -1.17
CA ALA A 40 -3.83 -2.73 -0.54
C ALA A 40 -5.33 -2.58 -0.78
N ALA A 41 -5.81 -2.96 -1.96
CA ALA A 41 -7.25 -2.89 -2.24
C ALA A 41 -8.03 -3.74 -1.25
N GLY A 42 -7.51 -4.92 -0.91
CA GLY A 42 -8.15 -5.78 0.09
C GLY A 42 -8.18 -5.12 1.46
N ALA A 43 -7.09 -4.46 1.84
CA ALA A 43 -7.03 -3.77 3.13
C ALA A 43 -7.98 -2.57 3.18
N LEU A 44 -8.21 -1.90 2.06
CA LEU A 44 -9.10 -0.75 2.02
C LEU A 44 -10.57 -1.10 2.28
N ARG A 45 -10.92 -2.38 2.20
CA ARG A 45 -12.27 -2.82 2.51
C ARG A 45 -12.57 -2.73 4.01
N ASP A 46 -11.53 -2.70 4.83
CA ASP A 46 -11.67 -2.56 6.27
C ASP A 46 -11.36 -1.11 6.65
N PRO A 47 -12.36 -0.33 7.11
CA PRO A 47 -12.13 1.07 7.43
C PRO A 47 -11.15 1.28 8.58
N ALA A 48 -10.87 0.25 9.36
CA ALA A 48 -9.89 0.34 10.44
C ALA A 48 -8.46 0.16 9.96
N LYS A 49 -8.27 -0.23 8.70
CA LYS A 49 -6.95 -0.46 8.15
C LYS A 49 -6.57 0.61 7.16
N GLN A 50 -5.32 1.05 7.22
CA GLN A 50 -4.78 2.04 6.30
C GLN A 50 -3.53 1.49 5.64
N PRO A 51 -3.62 1.10 4.36
CA PRO A 51 -2.46 0.59 3.65
C PRO A 51 -1.59 1.74 3.12
N TRP A 52 -0.29 1.63 3.35
CA TRP A 52 0.71 2.55 2.83
C TRP A 52 1.68 1.76 1.99
N ILE A 53 2.00 2.25 0.81
CA ILE A 53 2.96 1.59 -0.06
C ILE A 53 4.16 2.48 -0.25
N ILE A 54 5.36 1.89 -0.16
CA ILE A 54 6.60 2.59 -0.45
C ILE A 54 7.18 1.95 -1.71
N THR A 55 7.32 2.74 -2.75
CA THR A 55 7.84 2.24 -4.02
C THR A 55 9.34 2.05 -3.95
N GLU A 56 9.89 1.36 -4.94
CA GLU A 56 11.33 1.16 -5.00
C GLU A 56 12.09 2.48 -5.12
N GLU A 57 11.48 3.47 -5.77
CA GLU A 57 12.07 4.80 -5.90
C GLU A 57 11.96 5.63 -4.62
N GLY A 58 11.28 5.12 -3.60
CA GLY A 58 11.12 5.83 -2.34
C GLY A 58 9.88 6.70 -2.24
N GLU A 59 8.98 6.61 -3.20
CA GLU A 59 7.71 7.34 -3.12
C GLU A 59 6.77 6.68 -2.12
N ILE A 60 6.05 7.50 -1.37
CA ILE A 60 5.08 7.00 -0.39
C ILE A 60 3.68 7.21 -0.95
N LEU A 61 2.96 6.09 -1.14
CA LEU A 61 1.60 6.11 -1.63
C LEU A 61 0.65 5.97 -0.46
N SER A 62 -0.07 7.04 -0.14
CA SER A 62 -0.99 7.06 0.99
C SER A 62 -2.25 6.25 0.71
N PRO A 63 -3.02 5.88 1.76
CA PRO A 63 -4.30 5.18 1.55
C PRO A 63 -5.23 5.97 0.63
N ASN A 64 -5.25 7.29 0.77
CA ASN A 64 -6.08 8.15 -0.07
C ASN A 64 -5.66 8.07 -1.53
N TRP A 65 -4.36 8.13 -1.78
CA TRP A 65 -3.83 8.01 -3.13
C TRP A 65 -4.19 6.66 -3.74
N ILE A 66 -4.02 5.60 -2.95
CA ILE A 66 -4.31 4.24 -3.42
C ILE A 66 -5.78 4.09 -3.77
N ARG A 67 -6.66 4.61 -2.90
CA ARG A 67 -8.10 4.55 -3.15
C ARG A 67 -8.47 5.27 -4.44
N THR A 68 -7.90 6.43 -4.66
CA THR A 68 -8.16 7.21 -5.86
C THR A 68 -7.68 6.49 -7.11
N TYR A 69 -6.49 5.89 -7.02
CA TYR A 69 -5.92 5.17 -8.16
C TYR A 69 -6.77 3.96 -8.55
N LEU A 70 -7.30 3.24 -7.56
CA LEU A 70 -8.05 2.01 -7.80
C LEU A 70 -9.48 2.25 -8.27
N ASN A 71 -10.00 3.45 -8.08
CA ASN A 71 -11.35 3.81 -8.56
C ASN A 71 -11.26 4.37 -10.00
#